data_63a8667d71b5133be5f80472f96e4f90
#
_entry.id   63a8667d71b5133be5f80472f96e4f90
#
_cell.length_a   1.000
_cell.length_b   1.000
_cell.length_c   1.000
_cell.angle_alpha   90.00
_cell.angle_beta   90.00
_cell.angle_gamma   90.00
#
_symmetry.space_group_name_H-M   'P 1'
#
loop_
_entity.id
_entity.type
_entity.pdbx_description
1 polymer ?
#
loop_
_entity_poly.entity_id
_entity_poly.type
_entity_poly.pdbx_seq_one_letter_code
_entity_poly.pdbx_strand_id
1 'polypeptide(L)'
;MAWKSNRCSPGWDGRHEDCPVKLVVVLTTEANQSNAEALAAQLLEQRLAACIALQAQQSLYHWQGRIERDSEVQLLIKTSAEQLDALQIALHQLHSYDVPEWIVLSGQCSEAYGSWLTSSLKQPGPGDASAPAL
;
A
#
# COMPACT_ATOMS: atom_id res chain seq x y z
N MET A 1 -10.85 25.34 -0.36
CA MET A 1 -9.69 24.82 0.38
C MET A 1 -8.43 25.41 -0.18
N ALA A 2 -7.65 25.94 0.69
CA ALA A 2 -6.40 26.54 0.26
C ALA A 2 -5.37 25.51 -0.15
N TRP A 3 -5.65 24.25 0.11
CA TRP A 3 -4.67 23.22 -0.14
C TRP A 3 -4.30 23.06 -1.60
N LYS A 4 -5.11 23.55 -2.50
CA LYS A 4 -4.87 23.30 -3.91
C LYS A 4 -3.89 24.25 -4.56
N SER A 5 -3.56 25.35 -3.94
CA SER A 5 -2.84 26.38 -4.68
C SER A 5 -1.34 26.24 -4.65
N ASN A 6 -0.78 25.60 -3.67
CA ASN A 6 0.68 25.52 -3.58
C ASN A 6 1.15 24.15 -3.19
N ARG A 7 0.44 23.17 -3.63
CA ARG A 7 0.85 21.81 -3.34
C ARG A 7 1.81 21.25 -4.35
N CYS A 8 1.94 21.94 -5.47
CA CYS A 8 2.82 21.46 -6.52
C CYS A 8 4.26 21.68 -6.11
N SER A 9 5.09 20.68 -6.36
CA SER A 9 6.50 20.80 -6.08
C SER A 9 7.15 21.81 -6.98
N PRO A 10 8.30 22.35 -6.58
CA PRO A 10 9.07 23.20 -7.48
C PRO A 10 9.34 22.43 -8.76
N GLY A 11 9.14 23.05 -9.87
CA GLY A 11 9.29 22.38 -11.15
C GLY A 11 7.97 21.90 -11.73
N TRP A 12 6.91 21.95 -10.99
CA TRP A 12 5.60 21.67 -11.53
C TRP A 12 5.23 22.79 -12.48
N ASP A 13 4.81 22.41 -13.68
CA ASP A 13 4.62 23.39 -14.74
C ASP A 13 3.23 24.04 -14.76
N GLY A 14 2.35 23.60 -13.89
CA GLY A 14 1.04 24.24 -13.78
C GLY A 14 0.07 23.94 -14.89
N ARG A 15 0.37 23.01 -15.74
CA ARG A 15 -0.50 22.72 -16.87
C ARG A 15 -1.70 21.87 -16.50
N HIS A 16 -1.71 21.31 -15.31
CA HIS A 16 -2.81 20.48 -14.83
C HIS A 16 -3.53 21.21 -13.72
N GLU A 17 -4.79 20.91 -13.60
CA GLU A 17 -5.60 21.54 -12.57
C GLU A 17 -5.22 21.06 -11.18
N ASP A 18 -4.83 19.80 -11.07
CA ASP A 18 -4.44 19.23 -9.81
C ASP A 18 -2.97 18.88 -9.83
N CYS A 19 -2.29 19.18 -8.75
CA CYS A 19 -0.93 18.72 -8.57
C CYS A 19 -0.94 17.23 -8.29
N PRO A 20 -0.08 16.46 -8.93
CA PRO A 20 0.00 15.04 -8.57
C PRO A 20 0.54 14.89 -7.17
N VAL A 21 -0.04 13.96 -6.45
CA VAL A 21 0.37 13.60 -5.10
C VAL A 21 0.94 12.19 -5.16
N LYS A 22 2.00 11.97 -4.44
CA LYS A 22 2.65 10.67 -4.46
C LYS A 22 1.91 9.70 -3.57
N LEU A 23 1.83 8.47 -4.05
CA LEU A 23 1.36 7.35 -3.25
C LEU A 23 2.26 6.18 -3.53
N VAL A 24 2.10 5.14 -2.73
CA VAL A 24 2.83 3.90 -2.90
C VAL A 24 1.84 2.77 -3.06
N VAL A 25 2.11 1.89 -4.01
CA VAL A 25 1.34 0.67 -4.21
C VAL A 25 2.23 -0.51 -3.85
N VAL A 26 1.72 -1.37 -2.99
CA VAL A 26 2.41 -2.60 -2.63
C VAL A 26 1.62 -3.77 -3.19
N LEU A 27 2.32 -4.68 -3.86
CA LEU A 27 1.72 -5.90 -4.39
C LEU A 27 2.16 -7.08 -3.55
N THR A 28 1.22 -7.92 -3.19
CA THR A 28 1.47 -9.21 -2.59
C THR A 28 0.39 -10.18 -3.04
N THR A 29 0.59 -11.46 -2.77
CA THR A 29 -0.39 -12.49 -3.12
C THR A 29 -0.61 -13.37 -1.92
N GLU A 30 -1.83 -13.86 -1.77
CA GLU A 30 -2.16 -14.85 -0.75
C GLU A 30 -2.73 -16.10 -1.41
N ALA A 31 -2.74 -17.18 -0.63
CA ALA A 31 -3.08 -18.49 -1.16
C ALA A 31 -4.54 -18.61 -1.58
N ASN A 32 -5.42 -17.87 -0.93
CA ASN A 32 -6.85 -17.96 -1.20
C ASN A 32 -7.56 -16.69 -0.75
N GLN A 33 -8.84 -16.61 -1.09
CA GLN A 33 -9.65 -15.42 -0.81
C GLN A 33 -9.77 -15.17 0.70
N SER A 34 -9.95 -16.22 1.47
CA SER A 34 -10.13 -16.08 2.91
C SER A 34 -8.89 -15.49 3.57
N ASN A 35 -7.72 -16.00 3.21
CA ASN A 35 -6.46 -15.47 3.76
C ASN A 35 -6.23 -14.04 3.31
N ALA A 36 -6.56 -13.75 2.05
CA ALA A 36 -6.37 -12.39 1.53
C ALA A 36 -7.25 -11.40 2.26
N GLU A 37 -8.52 -11.77 2.49
CA GLU A 37 -9.43 -10.88 3.21
C GLU A 37 -9.01 -10.67 4.65
N ALA A 38 -8.54 -11.72 5.31
CA ALA A 38 -8.08 -11.59 6.68
C ALA A 38 -6.86 -10.68 6.79
N LEU A 39 -5.91 -10.84 5.87
CA LEU A 39 -4.73 -10.00 5.84
C LEU A 39 -5.11 -8.55 5.57
N ALA A 40 -5.95 -8.33 4.56
CA ALA A 40 -6.39 -6.99 4.20
C ALA A 40 -7.10 -6.29 5.35
N ALA A 41 -8.00 -7.01 6.03
CA ALA A 41 -8.75 -6.44 7.14
C ALA A 41 -7.82 -5.97 8.26
N GLN A 42 -6.82 -6.76 8.58
CA GLN A 42 -5.89 -6.40 9.64
C GLN A 42 -5.03 -5.20 9.28
N LEU A 43 -4.56 -5.15 8.04
CA LEU A 43 -3.74 -4.03 7.61
C LEU A 43 -4.55 -2.72 7.57
N LEU A 44 -5.80 -2.81 7.14
CA LEU A 44 -6.68 -1.63 7.12
C LEU A 44 -7.03 -1.19 8.53
N GLU A 45 -7.29 -2.14 9.42
CA GLU A 45 -7.64 -1.84 10.80
C GLU A 45 -6.52 -1.10 11.52
N GLN A 46 -5.29 -1.48 11.22
CA GLN A 46 -4.13 -0.82 11.80
C GLN A 46 -3.77 0.48 11.07
N ARG A 47 -4.53 0.83 10.04
CA ARG A 47 -4.34 2.04 9.24
C ARG A 47 -2.97 2.10 8.59
N LEU A 48 -2.45 0.96 8.22
CA LEU A 48 -1.20 0.86 7.48
C LEU A 48 -1.44 0.93 5.98
N ALA A 49 -2.69 0.80 5.57
CA ALA A 49 -3.11 0.91 4.18
C ALA A 49 -4.42 1.68 4.14
N ALA A 50 -4.63 2.42 3.07
CA ALA A 50 -5.86 3.18 2.89
C ALA A 50 -6.90 2.40 2.11
N CYS A 51 -6.45 1.54 1.21
CA CYS A 51 -7.33 0.78 0.33
C CYS A 51 -6.58 -0.47 -0.10
N ILE A 52 -7.28 -1.60 -0.13
CA ILE A 52 -6.70 -2.84 -0.62
C ILE A 52 -7.69 -3.47 -1.57
N ALA A 53 -7.27 -3.65 -2.82
CA ALA A 53 -8.07 -4.33 -3.82
C ALA A 53 -7.62 -5.78 -3.90
N LEU A 54 -8.57 -6.69 -4.02
CA LEU A 54 -8.31 -8.12 -4.12
C LEU A 54 -8.72 -8.60 -5.48
N GLN A 55 -7.89 -9.46 -6.08
CA GLN A 55 -8.18 -10.00 -7.39
C GLN A 55 -7.68 -11.43 -7.49
N ALA A 56 -8.58 -12.33 -7.85
CA ALA A 56 -8.20 -13.72 -8.09
C ALA A 56 -7.35 -13.81 -9.36
N GLN A 57 -6.32 -14.64 -9.32
CA GLN A 57 -5.44 -14.79 -10.47
C GLN A 57 -4.86 -16.19 -10.53
N GLN A 58 -4.35 -16.54 -11.71
CA GLN A 58 -3.55 -17.73 -11.91
C GLN A 58 -2.11 -17.27 -12.03
N SER A 59 -1.22 -17.87 -11.25
CA SER A 59 0.18 -17.53 -11.24
C SER A 59 0.99 -18.72 -11.78
N LEU A 60 1.87 -18.43 -12.72
CA LEU A 60 2.82 -19.42 -13.24
C LEU A 60 4.21 -18.94 -12.85
N TYR A 61 5.00 -19.84 -12.26
CA TYR A 61 6.27 -19.42 -11.72
C TYR A 61 7.24 -20.60 -11.67
N HIS A 62 8.51 -20.28 -11.52
CA HIS A 62 9.56 -21.28 -11.38
C HIS A 62 9.60 -21.78 -9.93
N TRP A 63 9.63 -23.10 -9.79
CA TRP A 63 9.74 -23.71 -8.47
C TRP A 63 10.49 -25.02 -8.60
N GLN A 64 11.64 -25.10 -7.94
CA GLN A 64 12.43 -26.34 -7.89
C GLN A 64 12.68 -26.91 -9.29
N GLY A 65 13.09 -26.07 -10.22
CA GLY A 65 13.48 -26.49 -11.56
C GLY A 65 12.35 -26.75 -12.52
N ARG A 66 11.13 -26.42 -12.16
CA ARG A 66 9.99 -26.61 -13.06
C ARG A 66 9.03 -25.43 -12.95
N ILE A 67 8.06 -25.42 -13.84
CA ILE A 67 7.04 -24.37 -13.85
C ILE A 67 5.82 -24.89 -13.13
N GLU A 68 5.41 -24.16 -12.10
CA GLU A 68 4.22 -24.43 -11.33
C GLU A 68 3.12 -23.47 -11.69
N ARG A 69 1.89 -23.89 -11.45
CA ARG A 69 0.71 -23.07 -11.65
C ARG A 69 -0.15 -23.15 -10.39
N ASP A 70 -0.49 -21.99 -9.83
CA ASP A 70 -1.34 -21.94 -8.67
C ASP A 70 -2.40 -20.86 -8.83
N SER A 71 -3.54 -21.10 -8.21
CA SER A 71 -4.54 -20.05 -8.03
C SER A 71 -4.17 -19.26 -6.79
N GLU A 72 -4.15 -17.95 -6.93
CA GLU A 72 -3.81 -17.05 -5.84
C GLU A 72 -4.75 -15.86 -5.86
N VAL A 73 -4.67 -15.04 -4.81
CA VAL A 73 -5.38 -13.78 -4.76
C VAL A 73 -4.35 -12.68 -4.60
N GLN A 74 -4.35 -11.75 -5.53
CA GLN A 74 -3.45 -10.60 -5.45
C GLN A 74 -4.08 -9.53 -4.57
N LEU A 75 -3.26 -8.94 -3.71
CA LEU A 75 -3.63 -7.76 -2.96
C LEU A 75 -2.88 -6.58 -3.54
N LEU A 76 -3.63 -5.56 -3.93
CA LEU A 76 -3.05 -4.29 -4.39
C LEU A 76 -3.31 -3.28 -3.28
N ILE A 77 -2.24 -2.90 -2.60
CA ILE A 77 -2.32 -2.13 -1.36
C ILE A 77 -1.91 -0.70 -1.66
N LYS A 78 -2.79 0.25 -1.38
CA LYS A 78 -2.49 1.66 -1.57
C LYS A 78 -2.19 2.30 -0.23
N THR A 79 -1.03 2.94 -0.15
CA THR A 79 -0.54 3.51 1.09
C THR A 79 0.41 4.67 0.79
N SER A 80 1.13 5.12 1.79
CA SER A 80 2.13 6.17 1.63
C SER A 80 3.50 5.64 2.05
N ALA A 81 4.53 6.37 1.65
CA ALA A 81 5.90 5.99 1.96
C ALA A 81 6.14 5.91 3.47
N GLU A 82 5.47 6.77 4.23
CA GLU A 82 5.65 6.79 5.68
C GLU A 82 5.20 5.50 6.36
N GLN A 83 4.29 4.77 5.72
CA GLN A 83 3.77 3.55 6.32
C GLN A 83 4.53 2.29 5.92
N LEU A 84 5.45 2.40 4.96
CA LEU A 84 6.04 1.21 4.34
C LEU A 84 6.73 0.28 5.32
N ASP A 85 7.54 0.83 6.21
CA ASP A 85 8.28 -0.04 7.14
C ASP A 85 7.33 -0.80 8.05
N ALA A 86 6.36 -0.11 8.63
CA ALA A 86 5.40 -0.75 9.52
C ALA A 86 4.52 -1.73 8.75
N LEU A 87 4.14 -1.36 7.53
CA LEU A 87 3.34 -2.24 6.68
C LEU A 87 4.09 -3.52 6.37
N GLN A 88 5.36 -3.42 6.01
CA GLN A 88 6.16 -4.60 5.68
C GLN A 88 6.27 -5.54 6.87
N ILE A 89 6.52 -4.99 8.05
CA ILE A 89 6.63 -5.80 9.26
C ILE A 89 5.31 -6.52 9.53
N ALA A 90 4.21 -5.78 9.51
CA ALA A 90 2.90 -6.38 9.80
C ALA A 90 2.52 -7.42 8.76
N LEU A 91 2.75 -7.11 7.49
CA LEU A 91 2.39 -8.01 6.40
C LEU A 91 3.16 -9.33 6.53
N HIS A 92 4.46 -9.25 6.80
CA HIS A 92 5.27 -10.47 6.90
C HIS A 92 4.90 -11.30 8.13
N GLN A 93 4.45 -10.65 9.21
CA GLN A 93 4.00 -11.38 10.38
C GLN A 93 2.66 -12.09 10.17
N LEU A 94 1.80 -11.50 9.35
CA LEU A 94 0.43 -12.00 9.19
C LEU A 94 0.27 -12.89 7.97
N HIS A 95 1.23 -12.86 7.05
CA HIS A 95 1.14 -13.60 5.80
C HIS A 95 1.27 -15.10 6.02
N SER A 96 0.58 -15.88 5.20
CA SER A 96 0.63 -17.34 5.31
C SER A 96 1.88 -17.94 4.67
N TYR A 97 2.57 -17.21 3.79
CA TYR A 97 3.80 -17.70 3.16
C TYR A 97 5.02 -17.34 3.99
N ASP A 98 6.03 -18.19 3.94
CA ASP A 98 7.31 -17.89 4.59
C ASP A 98 8.01 -16.72 3.91
N VAL A 99 7.95 -16.68 2.58
CA VAL A 99 8.55 -15.59 1.80
C VAL A 99 7.46 -15.01 0.92
N PRO A 100 6.73 -14.03 1.43
CA PRO A 100 5.65 -13.42 0.64
C PRO A 100 6.18 -12.52 -0.44
N GLU A 101 5.40 -12.38 -1.53
CA GLU A 101 5.69 -11.36 -2.52
C GLU A 101 5.60 -9.99 -1.85
N TRP A 102 6.60 -9.17 -2.10
CA TRP A 102 6.63 -7.80 -1.59
C TRP A 102 7.22 -6.92 -2.69
N ILE A 103 6.36 -6.22 -3.41
CA ILE A 103 6.78 -5.35 -4.50
C ILE A 103 6.24 -3.96 -4.19
N VAL A 104 7.11 -2.97 -4.27
CA VAL A 104 6.75 -1.59 -3.97
C VAL A 104 6.85 -0.78 -5.25
N LEU A 105 5.76 -0.10 -5.60
CA LEU A 105 5.69 0.75 -6.77
C LEU A 105 5.33 2.16 -6.32
N SER A 106 6.07 3.14 -6.80
CA SER A 106 5.74 4.54 -6.56
C SER A 106 4.83 5.04 -7.65
N GLY A 107 3.84 5.82 -7.26
CA GLY A 107 2.89 6.34 -8.23
C GLY A 107 2.45 7.74 -7.86
N GLN A 108 1.58 8.27 -8.70
CA GLN A 108 1.00 9.58 -8.48
C GLN A 108 -0.51 9.47 -8.56
N CYS A 109 -1.18 10.32 -7.82
CA CYS A 109 -2.64 10.38 -7.85
C CYS A 109 -3.07 11.84 -7.79
N SER A 110 -4.35 12.07 -7.99
CA SER A 110 -4.88 13.42 -7.88
C SER A 110 -4.76 13.91 -6.45
N GLU A 111 -4.79 15.22 -6.29
CA GLU A 111 -4.70 15.83 -4.97
C GLU A 111 -5.88 15.43 -4.09
N ALA A 112 -7.06 15.36 -4.67
CA ALA A 112 -8.25 14.96 -3.91
C ALA A 112 -8.14 13.53 -3.41
N TYR A 113 -7.71 12.62 -4.28
CA TYR A 113 -7.54 11.22 -3.88
C TYR A 113 -6.44 11.06 -2.85
N GLY A 114 -5.33 11.77 -3.04
CA GLY A 114 -4.22 11.72 -2.10
C GLY A 114 -4.59 12.26 -0.72
N SER A 115 -5.43 13.28 -0.68
CA SER A 115 -5.92 13.81 0.58
C SER A 115 -6.76 12.76 1.33
N TRP A 116 -7.65 12.10 0.61
CA TRP A 116 -8.43 11.02 1.21
C TRP A 116 -7.52 9.89 1.69
N LEU A 117 -6.56 9.50 0.86
CA LEU A 117 -5.65 8.41 1.20
C LEU A 117 -4.89 8.73 2.48
N THR A 118 -4.33 9.93 2.57
CA THR A 118 -3.58 10.33 3.75
C THR A 118 -4.46 10.34 5.01
N SER A 119 -5.70 10.80 4.87
CA SER A 119 -6.60 10.86 6.02
C SER A 119 -6.99 9.48 6.52
N SER A 120 -6.88 8.47 5.68
CA SER A 120 -7.23 7.10 6.04
C SER A 120 -6.09 6.34 6.70
N LEU A 121 -4.89 6.89 6.65
CA LEU A 121 -3.72 6.23 7.19
C LEU A 121 -3.47 6.63 8.64
N LYS A 122 -2.62 5.85 9.30
CA LYS A 122 -2.22 6.16 10.66
C LYS A 122 -1.49 7.49 10.67
N GLN A 123 -1.93 8.38 11.55
CA GLN A 123 -1.32 9.69 11.69
C GLN A 123 -0.45 9.72 12.92
N PRO A 124 0.66 10.46 12.89
CA PRO A 124 1.45 10.65 14.09
C PRO A 124 0.64 11.46 15.09
N GLY A 125 0.44 10.92 16.27
CA GLY A 125 -0.21 11.66 17.35
C GLY A 125 0.79 12.54 18.05
N PRO A 126 0.32 13.34 19.01
CA PRO A 126 1.22 14.23 19.74
C PRO A 126 2.38 13.51 20.40
N GLY A 127 2.17 12.26 20.81
CA GLY A 127 3.25 11.50 21.40
C GLY A 127 4.03 10.70 20.39
N ASP A 128 3.42 10.38 19.26
CA ASP A 128 4.04 9.52 18.27
C ASP A 128 5.22 10.19 17.58
N ALA A 129 5.09 11.48 17.35
CA ALA A 129 6.15 12.21 16.69
C ALA A 129 7.45 12.13 17.45
N SER A 130 7.34 12.07 18.75
CA SER A 130 8.52 12.03 19.60
C SER A 130 8.86 10.63 20.05
N ALA A 131 8.06 9.68 19.69
CA ALA A 131 8.23 8.33 20.17
C ALA A 131 8.49 7.33 19.05
N PRO A 132 9.14 7.71 17.99
CA PRO A 132 9.48 6.73 16.97
C PRO A 132 10.42 5.68 17.49
N ALA A 133 11.06 6.01 18.57
CA ALA A 133 11.98 5.09 19.19
C ALA A 133 11.28 3.96 19.91
N LEU A 134 10.03 4.04 20.04
CA LEU A 134 9.29 2.99 20.69
C LEU A 134 9.48 1.63 20.06
#